data_29edf309dc51d721c532ae5e037ca20d
#
_entry.id   29edf309dc51d721c532ae5e037ca20d
#
_cell.length_a   1.000
_cell.length_b   1.000
_cell.length_c   1.000
_cell.angle_alpha   90.00
_cell.angle_beta   90.00
_cell.angle_gamma   90.00
#
_symmetry.space_group_name_H-M   'P 1'
#
loop_
_entity.id
_entity.type
_entity.pdbx_description
1 polymer ?
#
loop_
_entity_poly.entity_id
_entity_poly.type
_entity_poly.pdbx_seq_one_letter_code
_entity_poly.pdbx_strand_id
1 'polypeptide(L)'
;LIPVVSSYKLGNLCKSLGIPLSSRHRADGDALATVQLFKLLLNKDTSKEIVKEAVKSNNQRELAPKLRAILDDLPSNTGLFYLHNGSSNILYIGKGKNIRKTVNQLFLRTSAKAKVLQNKVTSVSYEETGNELIAKLKYIEEINLNNPDFNYPNRPNYTNIDFSNANLIVIDKGRTLGEKSVLLIENNEFKGFCFSNLS
;
A
#
# COMPACT_ATOMS: atom_id res chain seq x y z
N LEU A 1 -0.12 -27.68 -20.09
CA LEU A 1 -0.13 -27.01 -21.40
C LEU A 1 1.19 -27.12 -22.17
N ILE A 2 2.33 -27.19 -21.51
CA ILE A 2 3.65 -27.34 -22.11
C ILE A 2 4.19 -28.71 -21.68
N PRO A 3 4.72 -29.53 -22.61
CA PRO A 3 5.40 -30.78 -22.23
C PRO A 3 6.61 -30.47 -21.32
N VAL A 4 7.06 -31.51 -20.59
CA VAL A 4 8.22 -31.37 -19.72
C VAL A 4 9.42 -30.94 -20.57
N VAL A 5 9.95 -29.75 -20.27
CA VAL A 5 11.10 -29.15 -20.94
C VAL A 5 12.30 -29.11 -19.99
N SER A 6 13.50 -29.20 -20.51
CA SER A 6 14.73 -29.18 -19.71
C SER A 6 14.98 -27.85 -18.97
N SER A 7 14.34 -26.78 -19.41
CA SER A 7 14.50 -25.45 -18.81
C SER A 7 13.32 -24.51 -19.15
N TYR A 8 12.80 -23.83 -18.15
CA TYR A 8 11.74 -22.82 -18.28
C TYR A 8 12.26 -21.39 -18.45
N LYS A 9 13.57 -21.21 -18.70
CA LYS A 9 14.11 -19.89 -19.07
C LYS A 9 13.51 -19.47 -20.41
N LEU A 10 13.08 -18.21 -20.55
CA LEU A 10 12.35 -17.69 -21.73
C LEU A 10 12.99 -18.09 -23.05
N GLY A 11 14.32 -17.93 -23.19
CA GLY A 11 15.01 -18.28 -24.43
C GLY A 11 14.97 -19.76 -24.78
N ASN A 12 15.12 -20.67 -23.81
CA ASN A 12 15.07 -22.10 -24.03
C ASN A 12 13.65 -22.56 -24.31
N LEU A 13 12.69 -21.99 -23.60
CA LEU A 13 11.27 -22.28 -23.78
C LEU A 13 10.77 -21.84 -25.15
N CYS A 14 11.10 -20.63 -25.59
CA CYS A 14 10.77 -20.15 -26.93
C CYS A 14 11.38 -21.02 -28.03
N LYS A 15 12.66 -21.42 -27.86
CA LYS A 15 13.30 -22.33 -28.81
C LYS A 15 12.60 -23.68 -28.90
N SER A 16 12.21 -24.28 -27.76
CA SER A 16 11.50 -25.57 -27.73
C SER A 16 10.08 -25.51 -28.32
N LEU A 17 9.48 -24.33 -28.32
CA LEU A 17 8.12 -24.08 -28.83
C LEU A 17 8.09 -23.47 -30.24
N GLY A 18 9.26 -23.31 -30.87
CA GLY A 18 9.35 -22.72 -32.23
C GLY A 18 9.04 -21.22 -32.29
N ILE A 19 9.14 -20.51 -31.18
CA ILE A 19 8.90 -19.07 -31.13
C ILE A 19 10.17 -18.33 -31.56
N PRO A 20 10.16 -17.52 -32.62
CA PRO A 20 11.33 -16.79 -33.07
C PRO A 20 11.75 -15.74 -32.03
N LEU A 21 13.05 -15.73 -31.71
CA LEU A 21 13.67 -14.77 -30.83
C LEU A 21 14.46 -13.76 -31.67
N SER A 22 13.95 -12.59 -31.90
CA SER A 22 14.67 -11.47 -32.47
C SER A 22 15.32 -10.66 -31.35
N SER A 23 16.61 -10.30 -31.51
CA SER A 23 17.32 -9.38 -30.60
C SER A 23 17.37 -9.86 -29.12
N ARG A 24 17.97 -11.05 -28.88
CA ARG A 24 18.20 -11.57 -27.52
C ARG A 24 18.91 -10.54 -26.64
N HIS A 25 18.44 -10.40 -25.39
CA HIS A 25 18.94 -9.46 -24.37
C HIS A 25 18.64 -7.97 -24.66
N ARG A 26 17.72 -7.70 -25.56
CA ARG A 26 17.09 -6.38 -25.69
C ARG A 26 15.66 -6.48 -25.15
N ALA A 27 15.24 -5.48 -24.39
CA ALA A 27 13.93 -5.45 -23.72
C ALA A 27 12.74 -5.63 -24.68
N ASP A 28 12.87 -5.14 -25.91
CA ASP A 28 11.88 -5.27 -26.98
C ASP A 28 11.73 -6.72 -27.49
N GLY A 29 12.87 -7.40 -27.71
CA GLY A 29 12.88 -8.79 -28.16
C GLY A 29 12.31 -9.77 -27.15
N ASP A 30 12.67 -9.61 -25.89
CA ASP A 30 12.15 -10.42 -24.79
C ASP A 30 10.65 -10.14 -24.52
N ALA A 31 10.19 -8.90 -24.66
CA ALA A 31 8.80 -8.53 -24.57
C ALA A 31 7.94 -9.16 -25.68
N LEU A 32 8.40 -9.11 -26.94
CA LEU A 32 7.71 -9.73 -28.08
C LEU A 32 7.64 -11.25 -27.94
N ALA A 33 8.73 -11.89 -27.53
CA ALA A 33 8.78 -13.32 -27.28
C ALA A 33 7.78 -13.73 -26.17
N THR A 34 7.70 -12.94 -25.10
CA THR A 34 6.73 -13.16 -24.01
C THR A 34 5.29 -13.04 -24.49
N VAL A 35 4.97 -12.08 -25.33
CA VAL A 35 3.62 -11.91 -25.92
C VAL A 35 3.27 -13.11 -26.80
N GLN A 36 4.20 -13.58 -27.63
CA GLN A 36 3.98 -14.74 -28.51
C GLN A 36 3.79 -16.03 -27.69
N LEU A 37 4.60 -16.23 -26.66
CA LEU A 37 4.46 -17.33 -25.72
C LEU A 37 3.09 -17.30 -25.04
N PHE A 38 2.66 -16.13 -24.55
CA PHE A 38 1.36 -15.96 -23.91
C PHE A 38 0.20 -16.28 -24.86
N LYS A 39 0.24 -15.80 -26.10
CA LYS A 39 -0.76 -16.15 -27.13
C LYS A 39 -0.82 -17.64 -27.38
N LEU A 40 0.34 -18.31 -27.50
CA LEU A 40 0.41 -19.74 -27.71
C LEU A 40 -0.19 -20.52 -26.53
N LEU A 41 0.07 -20.08 -25.29
CA LEU A 41 -0.50 -20.69 -24.09
C LEU A 41 -2.02 -20.52 -24.01
N LEU A 42 -2.52 -19.33 -24.34
CA LEU A 42 -3.97 -19.08 -24.42
C LEU A 42 -4.66 -19.97 -25.47
N ASN A 43 -4.03 -20.18 -26.63
CA ASN A 43 -4.55 -21.06 -27.67
C ASN A 43 -4.56 -22.54 -27.26
N LYS A 44 -3.59 -22.95 -26.41
CA LYS A 44 -3.54 -24.32 -25.87
C LYS A 44 -4.49 -24.55 -24.69
N ASP A 45 -4.93 -23.49 -24.02
CA ASP A 45 -5.94 -23.54 -22.95
C ASP A 45 -7.36 -23.47 -23.53
N THR A 46 -7.71 -24.46 -24.36
CA THR A 46 -9.02 -24.52 -25.07
C THR A 46 -10.20 -24.57 -24.12
N SER A 47 -10.05 -25.14 -22.93
CA SER A 47 -11.07 -25.19 -21.87
C SER A 47 -11.12 -23.89 -21.05
N LYS A 48 -10.12 -23.01 -21.21
CA LYS A 48 -9.92 -21.77 -20.41
C LYS A 48 -9.84 -22.04 -18.90
N GLU A 49 -9.43 -23.24 -18.52
CA GLU A 49 -9.36 -23.62 -17.09
C GLU A 49 -8.31 -22.84 -16.34
N ILE A 50 -7.12 -22.65 -16.93
CA ILE A 50 -6.03 -21.88 -16.30
C ILE A 50 -6.45 -20.41 -16.19
N VAL A 51 -7.09 -19.85 -17.22
CA VAL A 51 -7.63 -18.48 -17.17
C VAL A 51 -8.73 -18.40 -16.10
N LYS A 52 -9.63 -19.40 -16.03
CA LYS A 52 -10.69 -19.47 -15.01
C LYS A 52 -10.10 -19.62 -13.60
N GLU A 53 -9.05 -20.43 -13.41
CA GLU A 53 -8.36 -20.57 -12.13
C GLU A 53 -7.62 -19.29 -11.74
N ALA A 54 -6.94 -18.64 -12.67
CA ALA A 54 -6.29 -17.35 -12.44
C ALA A 54 -7.32 -16.26 -12.09
N VAL A 55 -8.46 -16.25 -12.77
CA VAL A 55 -9.60 -15.35 -12.45
C VAL A 55 -10.22 -15.73 -11.10
N LYS A 56 -10.42 -17.03 -10.81
CA LYS A 56 -10.90 -17.48 -9.49
C LYS A 56 -9.93 -17.13 -8.38
N SER A 57 -8.62 -17.27 -8.59
CA SER A 57 -7.61 -16.86 -7.60
C SER A 57 -7.55 -15.34 -7.41
N ASN A 58 -7.86 -14.56 -8.44
CA ASN A 58 -8.09 -13.12 -8.32
C ASN A 58 -9.40 -12.82 -7.61
N ASN A 59 -10.48 -13.58 -7.86
CA ASN A 59 -11.76 -13.43 -7.16
C ASN A 59 -11.67 -13.80 -5.67
N GLN A 60 -10.73 -14.68 -5.26
CA GLN A 60 -10.42 -14.90 -3.84
C GLN A 60 -9.71 -13.70 -3.18
N ARG A 61 -9.21 -12.74 -3.98
CA ARG A 61 -8.69 -11.44 -3.53
C ARG A 61 -9.70 -10.30 -3.74
N GLU A 62 -10.91 -10.59 -4.19
CA GLU A 62 -11.96 -9.58 -4.21
C GLU A 62 -12.36 -9.24 -2.78
N LEU A 63 -12.27 -7.96 -2.49
CA LEU A 63 -12.73 -7.42 -1.22
C LEU A 63 -14.23 -7.63 -1.09
N ALA A 64 -14.66 -7.96 0.12
CA ALA A 64 -16.10 -7.95 0.45
C ALA A 64 -16.70 -6.61 0.02
N PRO A 65 -17.94 -6.58 -0.50
CA PRO A 65 -18.57 -5.35 -1.00
C PRO A 65 -18.52 -4.19 0.01
N LYS A 66 -18.67 -4.50 1.30
CA LYS A 66 -18.54 -3.55 2.40
C LYS A 66 -17.16 -2.86 2.44
N LEU A 67 -16.08 -3.63 2.30
CA LEU A 67 -14.71 -3.10 2.33
C LEU A 67 -14.38 -2.31 1.04
N ARG A 68 -14.99 -2.70 -0.08
CA ARG A 68 -14.87 -1.95 -1.34
C ARG A 68 -15.52 -0.57 -1.23
N ALA A 69 -16.74 -0.49 -0.71
CA ALA A 69 -17.43 0.77 -0.48
C ALA A 69 -16.59 1.74 0.38
N ILE A 70 -15.98 1.22 1.46
CA ILE A 70 -15.06 2.00 2.30
C ILE A 70 -13.88 2.57 1.49
N LEU A 71 -13.30 1.79 0.57
CA LEU A 71 -12.16 2.23 -0.23
C LEU A 71 -12.51 3.33 -1.23
N ASP A 72 -13.73 3.32 -1.77
CA ASP A 72 -14.14 4.27 -2.80
C ASP A 72 -14.18 5.70 -2.27
N ASP A 73 -14.44 5.89 -0.97
CA ASP A 73 -14.50 7.19 -0.30
C ASP A 73 -13.11 7.71 0.17
N LEU A 74 -12.05 6.90 0.04
CA LEU A 74 -10.73 7.28 0.55
C LEU A 74 -9.90 8.07 -0.47
N PRO A 75 -9.17 9.11 -0.01
CA PRO A 75 -8.27 9.89 -0.86
C PRO A 75 -6.98 9.13 -1.20
N SER A 76 -6.34 9.56 -2.28
CA SER A 76 -5.02 9.06 -2.69
C SER A 76 -3.86 9.89 -2.14
N ASN A 77 -4.10 10.71 -1.14
CA ASN A 77 -3.16 11.65 -0.54
C ASN A 77 -2.39 11.02 0.64
N THR A 78 -1.29 11.68 1.04
CA THR A 78 -0.49 11.29 2.22
C THR A 78 -1.22 11.66 3.51
N GLY A 79 -1.30 10.72 4.45
CA GLY A 79 -1.94 10.97 5.74
C GLY A 79 -2.09 9.73 6.61
N LEU A 80 -2.96 9.88 7.62
CA LEU A 80 -3.39 8.84 8.52
C LEU A 80 -4.77 8.32 8.14
N PHE A 81 -5.07 7.11 8.61
CA PHE A 81 -6.41 6.54 8.57
C PHE A 81 -6.70 5.72 9.83
N TYR A 82 -7.96 5.71 10.21
CA TYR A 82 -8.46 5.08 11.43
C TYR A 82 -9.56 4.11 11.05
N LEU A 83 -9.38 2.84 11.37
CA LEU A 83 -10.38 1.80 11.16
C LEU A 83 -11.25 1.67 12.40
N HIS A 84 -12.58 1.78 12.24
CA HIS A 84 -13.54 1.76 13.34
C HIS A 84 -14.41 0.52 13.31
N ASN A 85 -14.88 0.10 14.50
CA ASN A 85 -15.94 -0.90 14.64
C ASN A 85 -17.34 -0.26 14.62
N GLY A 86 -18.38 -1.08 14.76
CA GLY A 86 -19.78 -0.61 14.76
C GLY A 86 -20.15 0.33 15.92
N SER A 87 -19.32 0.38 16.96
CA SER A 87 -19.48 1.32 18.11
C SER A 87 -18.56 2.54 17.99
N SER A 88 -17.99 2.80 16.81
CA SER A 88 -17.06 3.89 16.52
C SER A 88 -15.73 3.84 17.28
N ASN A 89 -15.40 2.73 17.95
CA ASN A 89 -14.09 2.57 18.59
C ASN A 89 -13.02 2.33 17.54
N ILE A 90 -11.83 2.91 17.75
CA ILE A 90 -10.67 2.75 16.87
C ILE A 90 -10.08 1.36 17.06
N LEU A 91 -10.10 0.55 16.01
CA LEU A 91 -9.49 -0.78 15.98
C LEU A 91 -8.02 -0.73 15.55
N TYR A 92 -7.71 0.13 14.59
CA TYR A 92 -6.39 0.23 13.98
C TYR A 92 -6.15 1.63 13.45
N ILE A 93 -4.94 2.13 13.63
CA ILE A 93 -4.45 3.38 13.05
C ILE A 93 -3.32 3.04 12.07
N GLY A 94 -3.38 3.61 10.88
CA GLY A 94 -2.34 3.47 9.88
C GLY A 94 -1.96 4.80 9.24
N LYS A 95 -0.82 4.79 8.55
CA LYS A 95 -0.34 5.94 7.76
C LYS A 95 0.19 5.49 6.42
N GLY A 96 0.15 6.36 5.43
CA GLY A 96 0.68 6.04 4.09
C GLY A 96 0.84 7.27 3.21
N LYS A 97 1.70 7.16 2.19
CA LYS A 97 1.82 8.14 1.10
C LYS A 97 0.56 8.23 0.25
N ASN A 98 -0.21 7.17 0.25
CA ASN A 98 -1.49 7.05 -0.43
C ASN A 98 -2.40 6.24 0.47
N ILE A 99 -3.34 6.93 1.13
CA ILE A 99 -4.26 6.34 2.10
C ILE A 99 -5.04 5.19 1.48
N ARG A 100 -5.72 5.44 0.35
CA ARG A 100 -6.53 4.43 -0.36
C ARG A 100 -5.72 3.17 -0.67
N LYS A 101 -4.53 3.32 -1.25
CA LYS A 101 -3.65 2.20 -1.59
C LYS A 101 -3.22 1.41 -0.35
N THR A 102 -2.90 2.10 0.75
CA THR A 102 -2.45 1.47 2.00
C THR A 102 -3.58 0.68 2.66
N VAL A 103 -4.78 1.24 2.72
CA VAL A 103 -5.97 0.54 3.25
C VAL A 103 -6.33 -0.66 2.38
N ASN A 104 -6.30 -0.52 1.04
CA ASN A 104 -6.52 -1.63 0.12
C ASN A 104 -5.53 -2.79 0.37
N GLN A 105 -4.24 -2.48 0.49
CA GLN A 105 -3.22 -3.50 0.81
C GLN A 105 -3.46 -4.16 2.16
N LEU A 106 -3.96 -3.43 3.17
CA LEU A 106 -4.30 -3.97 4.47
C LEU A 106 -5.50 -4.93 4.37
N PHE A 107 -6.53 -4.56 3.62
CA PHE A 107 -7.73 -5.38 3.40
C PHE A 107 -7.46 -6.63 2.54
N LEU A 108 -6.42 -6.63 1.72
CA LEU A 108 -6.00 -7.80 0.94
C LEU A 108 -5.11 -8.79 1.73
N ARG A 109 -4.72 -8.48 2.97
CA ARG A 109 -3.92 -9.39 3.80
C ARG A 109 -4.72 -10.61 4.21
N THR A 110 -4.07 -11.78 4.20
CA THR A 110 -4.71 -13.09 4.48
C THR A 110 -4.40 -13.66 5.86
N SER A 111 -3.60 -12.98 6.68
CA SER A 111 -3.27 -13.44 8.03
C SER A 111 -4.51 -13.51 8.92
N ALA A 112 -4.52 -14.39 9.90
CA ALA A 112 -5.64 -14.54 10.84
C ALA A 112 -6.01 -13.21 11.51
N LYS A 113 -5.02 -12.44 11.97
CA LYS A 113 -5.23 -11.10 12.55
C LYS A 113 -5.88 -10.13 11.55
N ALA A 114 -5.44 -10.15 10.29
CA ALA A 114 -6.02 -9.29 9.25
C ALA A 114 -7.48 -9.66 8.95
N LYS A 115 -7.82 -10.94 8.89
CA LYS A 115 -9.20 -11.40 8.68
C LYS A 115 -10.12 -10.98 9.83
N VAL A 116 -9.65 -11.08 11.06
CA VAL A 116 -10.41 -10.60 12.23
C VAL A 116 -10.65 -9.10 12.15
N LEU A 117 -9.63 -8.31 11.79
CA LEU A 117 -9.76 -6.87 11.60
C LEU A 117 -10.76 -6.55 10.48
N GLN A 118 -10.64 -7.18 9.30
CA GLN A 118 -11.56 -6.99 8.16
C GLN A 118 -13.03 -7.25 8.54
N ASN A 119 -13.29 -8.27 9.36
CA ASN A 119 -14.65 -8.59 9.81
C ASN A 119 -15.21 -7.56 10.80
N LYS A 120 -14.35 -6.99 11.66
CA LYS A 120 -14.76 -6.01 12.69
C LYS A 120 -14.91 -4.59 12.15
N VAL A 121 -14.19 -4.23 11.09
CA VAL A 121 -14.23 -2.87 10.51
C VAL A 121 -15.61 -2.57 9.94
N THR A 122 -16.15 -1.42 10.31
CA THR A 122 -17.43 -0.91 9.78
C THR A 122 -17.27 0.39 9.02
N SER A 123 -16.30 1.22 9.41
CA SER A 123 -16.03 2.52 8.77
C SER A 123 -14.56 2.89 8.86
N VAL A 124 -14.17 3.86 8.06
CA VAL A 124 -12.82 4.43 8.04
C VAL A 124 -12.93 5.95 8.04
N SER A 125 -12.18 6.59 8.93
CA SER A 125 -11.91 8.02 8.86
C SER A 125 -10.46 8.25 8.49
N TYR A 126 -10.13 9.45 8.02
CA TYR A 126 -8.78 9.79 7.61
C TYR A 126 -8.44 11.24 7.89
N GLU A 127 -7.14 11.52 7.92
CA GLU A 127 -6.61 12.87 8.00
C GLU A 127 -5.46 13.04 7.01
N GLU A 128 -5.57 13.98 6.09
CA GLU A 128 -4.50 14.31 5.16
C GLU A 128 -3.43 15.17 5.84
N THR A 129 -2.17 14.83 5.61
CA THR A 129 -1.03 15.53 6.25
C THR A 129 -0.08 16.18 5.24
N GLY A 130 -0.31 15.94 3.94
CA GLY A 130 0.51 16.48 2.87
C GLY A 130 1.89 15.83 2.72
N ASN A 131 2.57 15.50 3.82
CA ASN A 131 3.88 14.87 3.80
C ASN A 131 4.01 13.76 4.85
N GLU A 132 5.06 12.94 4.70
CA GLU A 132 5.27 11.76 5.55
C GLU A 132 5.79 12.10 6.94
N LEU A 133 6.47 13.23 7.12
CA LEU A 133 7.00 13.63 8.42
C LEU A 133 5.86 13.93 9.38
N ILE A 134 4.91 14.78 8.95
CA ILE A 134 3.72 15.09 9.75
C ILE A 134 2.87 13.83 9.97
N ALA A 135 2.68 13.00 8.92
CA ALA A 135 1.98 11.72 9.07
C ALA A 135 2.63 10.81 10.12
N LYS A 136 3.96 10.78 10.19
CA LYS A 136 4.69 9.97 11.17
C LYS A 136 4.53 10.50 12.59
N LEU A 137 4.63 11.81 12.80
CA LEU A 137 4.48 12.45 14.11
C LEU A 137 3.07 12.22 14.66
N LYS A 138 2.05 12.56 13.88
CA LYS A 138 0.65 12.29 14.25
C LYS A 138 0.37 10.82 14.51
N TYR A 139 0.90 9.92 13.70
CA TYR A 139 0.73 8.49 13.91
C TYR A 139 1.24 8.03 15.27
N ILE A 140 2.41 8.56 15.72
CA ILE A 140 2.97 8.22 17.02
C ILE A 140 2.07 8.75 18.14
N GLU A 141 1.65 10.00 18.04
CA GLU A 141 0.74 10.64 18.98
C GLU A 141 -0.58 9.86 19.10
N GLU A 142 -1.22 9.60 17.98
CA GLU A 142 -2.52 8.92 17.90
C GLU A 142 -2.46 7.47 18.42
N ILE A 143 -1.38 6.74 18.15
CA ILE A 143 -1.18 5.39 18.71
C ILE A 143 -1.07 5.44 20.24
N ASN A 144 -0.36 6.42 20.78
CA ASN A 144 -0.18 6.56 22.21
C ASN A 144 -1.47 6.98 22.93
N LEU A 145 -2.24 7.87 22.31
CA LEU A 145 -3.51 8.35 22.85
C LEU A 145 -4.60 7.29 22.81
N ASN A 146 -4.77 6.61 21.69
CA ASN A 146 -5.91 5.72 21.44
C ASN A 146 -5.63 4.25 21.78
N ASN A 147 -4.37 3.84 21.83
CA ASN A 147 -3.95 2.50 22.20
C ASN A 147 -4.70 1.36 21.46
N PRO A 148 -4.82 1.38 20.13
CA PRO A 148 -5.70 0.47 19.40
C PRO A 148 -5.20 -0.98 19.42
N ASP A 149 -6.11 -1.95 19.60
CA ASP A 149 -5.80 -3.37 19.79
C ASP A 149 -5.02 -4.00 18.63
N PHE A 150 -5.33 -3.59 17.40
CA PHE A 150 -4.72 -4.20 16.21
C PHE A 150 -3.36 -3.63 15.85
N ASN A 151 -2.89 -2.55 16.51
CA ASN A 151 -1.54 -2.04 16.34
C ASN A 151 -0.51 -2.75 17.23
N TYR A 152 -0.93 -3.43 18.29
CA TYR A 152 -0.04 -4.22 19.14
C TYR A 152 0.43 -5.51 18.43
N PRO A 153 1.69 -5.97 18.54
CA PRO A 153 2.80 -5.43 19.35
C PRO A 153 3.66 -4.36 18.64
N ASN A 154 3.35 -4.00 17.40
CA ASN A 154 4.18 -3.10 16.58
C ASN A 154 3.95 -1.62 16.93
N ARG A 155 3.98 -1.27 18.22
CA ARG A 155 3.98 0.13 18.61
C ARG A 155 5.35 0.71 18.34
N PRO A 156 5.43 1.86 17.66
CA PRO A 156 6.69 2.56 17.52
C PRO A 156 7.19 3.01 18.90
N ASN A 157 8.34 2.48 19.33
CA ASN A 157 8.99 2.96 20.54
C ASN A 157 9.98 4.05 20.14
N TYR A 158 9.59 5.30 20.31
CA TYR A 158 10.43 6.46 20.02
C TYR A 158 10.79 7.18 21.33
N THR A 159 11.49 6.51 22.22
CA THR A 159 11.78 7.03 23.54
C THR A 159 12.85 8.12 23.56
N ASN A 160 13.68 8.23 22.52
CA ASN A 160 14.72 9.26 22.47
C ASN A 160 14.95 9.71 21.02
N ILE A 161 14.30 10.77 20.62
CA ILE A 161 14.70 11.50 19.41
C ILE A 161 15.60 12.64 19.89
N ASP A 162 16.89 12.53 19.60
CA ASP A 162 17.86 13.60 19.85
C ASP A 162 17.92 14.51 18.59
N PHE A 163 17.54 15.75 18.75
CA PHE A 163 17.64 16.78 17.71
C PHE A 163 18.97 17.56 17.79
N SER A 164 19.97 17.04 18.54
CA SER A 164 21.30 17.65 18.68
C SER A 164 21.25 19.08 19.24
N ASN A 165 20.38 19.33 20.22
CA ASN A 165 20.16 20.66 20.85
C ASN A 165 19.79 21.76 19.85
N ALA A 166 19.12 21.40 18.76
CA ALA A 166 18.78 22.34 17.72
C ALA A 166 17.48 23.10 18.04
N ASN A 167 17.49 24.36 17.67
CA ASN A 167 16.29 25.15 17.46
C ASN A 167 16.03 25.19 15.96
N LEU A 168 14.98 24.49 15.49
CA LEU A 168 14.73 24.29 14.09
C LEU A 168 13.29 24.67 13.73
N ILE A 169 13.13 25.27 12.56
CA ILE A 169 11.85 25.34 11.88
C ILE A 169 12.00 24.50 10.60
N VAL A 170 11.19 23.46 10.47
CA VAL A 170 11.16 22.61 9.27
C VAL A 170 9.92 22.98 8.45
N ILE A 171 10.15 23.41 7.21
CA ILE A 171 9.08 23.78 6.28
C ILE A 171 9.05 22.75 5.15
N ASP A 172 7.88 22.15 4.92
CA ASP A 172 7.66 21.18 3.86
C ASP A 172 6.30 21.46 3.18
N LYS A 173 5.95 20.68 2.15
CA LYS A 173 4.65 20.77 1.50
C LYS A 173 3.50 20.51 2.48
N GLY A 174 2.42 21.25 2.33
CA GLY A 174 1.17 21.05 3.05
C GLY A 174 0.23 20.04 2.36
N ARG A 175 -1.04 20.08 2.73
CA ARG A 175 -2.12 19.20 2.25
C ARG A 175 -2.59 19.55 0.84
N THR A 176 -2.58 20.85 0.54
CA THR A 176 -3.06 21.42 -0.71
C THR A 176 -1.96 22.21 -1.43
N LEU A 177 -2.21 22.54 -2.68
CA LEU A 177 -1.28 23.36 -3.48
C LEU A 177 -1.15 24.76 -2.84
N GLY A 178 0.11 25.20 -2.63
CA GLY A 178 0.41 26.48 -1.98
C GLY A 178 0.50 26.43 -0.45
N GLU A 179 -0.12 25.45 0.20
CA GLU A 179 -0.01 25.25 1.65
C GLU A 179 1.37 24.67 2.02
N LYS A 180 1.91 25.11 3.12
CA LYS A 180 3.13 24.58 3.75
C LYS A 180 2.80 23.99 5.11
N SER A 181 3.49 22.92 5.49
CA SER A 181 3.57 22.47 6.87
C SER A 181 4.79 23.10 7.52
N VAL A 182 4.62 23.61 8.71
CA VAL A 182 5.67 24.22 9.53
C VAL A 182 5.77 23.45 10.83
N LEU A 183 6.94 22.91 11.13
CA LEU A 183 7.22 22.15 12.34
C LEU A 183 8.26 22.90 13.17
N LEU A 184 8.01 23.05 14.47
CA LEU A 184 8.89 23.74 15.42
C LEU A 184 9.55 22.74 16.37
N ILE A 185 10.88 22.82 16.43
CA ILE A 185 11.72 22.17 17.45
C ILE A 185 12.44 23.30 18.19
N GLU A 186 12.32 23.32 19.51
CA GLU A 186 12.94 24.29 20.37
C GLU A 186 13.53 23.60 21.60
N ASN A 187 14.77 23.92 21.93
CA ASN A 187 15.51 23.32 23.05
C ASN A 187 15.52 21.77 23.01
N ASN A 188 15.76 21.22 21.81
CA ASN A 188 15.75 19.78 21.56
C ASN A 188 14.39 19.08 21.76
N GLU A 189 13.30 19.84 21.83
CA GLU A 189 11.96 19.31 22.00
C GLU A 189 11.06 19.66 20.82
N PHE A 190 10.26 18.71 20.39
CA PHE A 190 9.19 18.95 19.43
C PHE A 190 8.08 19.77 20.10
N LYS A 191 7.81 20.97 19.61
CA LYS A 191 6.80 21.88 20.16
C LYS A 191 5.45 21.80 19.43
N GLY A 192 5.46 21.34 18.20
CA GLY A 192 4.25 21.17 17.42
C GLY A 192 4.44 21.44 15.93
N PHE A 193 3.37 21.42 15.21
CA PHE A 193 3.33 21.80 13.80
C PHE A 193 2.04 22.54 13.47
N CYS A 194 2.06 23.27 12.37
CA CYS A 194 0.88 23.91 11.79
C CYS A 194 0.91 23.84 10.26
N PHE A 195 -0.20 24.20 9.65
CA PHE A 195 -0.29 24.45 8.21
C PHE A 195 -0.51 25.93 7.96
N SER A 196 0.17 26.49 6.96
CA SER A 196 0.08 27.89 6.60
C SER A 196 0.21 28.07 5.09
N ASN A 197 -0.50 29.03 4.56
CA ASN A 197 -0.27 29.56 3.21
C ASN A 197 0.82 30.64 3.32
N LEU A 198 2.07 30.21 3.18
CA LEU A 198 3.19 31.13 3.10
C LEU A 198 3.24 31.69 1.67
N SER A 199 2.69 32.87 1.47
CA SER A 199 2.83 33.65 0.25
C SER A 199 4.14 34.45 0.25
#